data_5e2fed00f1fa88d56858c646bf78ae11
#
_entry.id   5e2fed00f1fa88d56858c646bf78ae11
#
_cell.length_a   1.000
_cell.length_b   1.000
_cell.length_c   1.000
_cell.angle_alpha   90.00
_cell.angle_beta   90.00
_cell.angle_gamma   90.00
#
_symmetry.space_group_name_H-M   'P 1'
#
loop_
_entity.id
_entity.type
_entity.pdbx_description
1 polymer ?
#
loop_
_entity_poly.entity_id
_entity_poly.type
_entity_poly.pdbx_seq_one_letter_code
_entity_poly.pdbx_strand_id
1 'polypeptide(L)'
;MKSSKERIDKIETTLIAAHRRQEELQFPPGWRQRVMQDIQARDGATAAEPEVKIAAKAPRRILSWAAAGLAVIVGWLILANLDHHDPWITLKPELTALESHAAFWLEAGDVDSGLRHVKVTVIQREVEIEVVSHNLEPQGGGWSTTGEAIKKADFPLVLDAQALGLQEGKATLVIKAHDLSWRNGFKGRITILKKEMVIYYQKSP
;
A
#
# COMPACT_ATOMS: atom_id res chain seq x y z
N MET A 1 -15.89 3.85 -19.16
CA MET A 1 -15.97 4.87 -18.09
C MET A 1 -17.39 4.88 -17.54
N LYS A 2 -17.61 4.50 -16.26
CA LYS A 2 -18.94 4.62 -15.63
C LYS A 2 -19.22 6.09 -15.37
N SER A 3 -20.41 6.57 -15.80
CA SER A 3 -20.84 7.96 -15.67
C SER A 3 -20.85 8.38 -14.20
N SER A 4 -20.45 9.63 -13.92
CA SER A 4 -20.55 10.24 -12.58
C SER A 4 -21.94 10.11 -11.97
N LYS A 5 -22.95 10.08 -12.79
CA LYS A 5 -24.36 9.90 -12.39
C LYS A 5 -24.61 8.54 -11.74
N GLU A 6 -24.05 7.47 -12.30
CA GLU A 6 -24.18 6.08 -11.77
C GLU A 6 -23.50 5.89 -10.40
N ARG A 7 -22.44 6.68 -10.13
CA ARG A 7 -21.78 6.72 -8.81
C ARG A 7 -22.62 7.45 -7.77
N ILE A 8 -23.23 8.55 -8.13
CA ILE A 8 -24.09 9.36 -7.24
C ILE A 8 -25.31 8.55 -6.85
N ASP A 9 -25.99 7.92 -7.80
CA ASP A 9 -27.18 7.08 -7.55
C ASP A 9 -26.85 5.89 -6.61
N LYS A 10 -25.65 5.29 -6.74
CA LYS A 10 -25.21 4.20 -5.86
C LYS A 10 -24.93 4.67 -4.43
N ILE A 11 -24.35 5.85 -4.26
CA ILE A 11 -24.08 6.43 -2.94
C ILE A 11 -25.39 6.81 -2.26
N GLU A 12 -26.32 7.42 -2.99
CA GLU A 12 -27.63 7.79 -2.48
C GLU A 12 -28.44 6.57 -2.03
N THR A 13 -28.47 5.50 -2.84
CA THR A 13 -29.15 4.25 -2.50
C THR A 13 -28.53 3.61 -1.24
N THR A 14 -27.20 3.68 -1.07
CA THR A 14 -26.50 3.13 0.09
C THR A 14 -26.79 3.94 1.35
N LEU A 15 -26.86 5.28 1.24
CA LEU A 15 -27.20 6.17 2.34
C LEU A 15 -28.66 5.98 2.80
N ILE A 16 -29.59 5.84 1.88
CA ILE A 16 -31.01 5.58 2.20
C ILE A 16 -31.16 4.23 2.90
N ALA A 17 -30.43 3.19 2.43
CA ALA A 17 -30.46 1.87 3.05
C ALA A 17 -29.85 1.88 4.47
N ALA A 18 -28.78 2.68 4.70
CA ALA A 18 -28.17 2.86 6.01
C ALA A 18 -29.12 3.60 6.97
N HIS A 19 -29.82 4.64 6.48
CA HIS A 19 -30.76 5.42 7.28
C HIS A 19 -31.98 4.58 7.68
N ARG A 20 -32.54 3.75 6.77
CA ARG A 20 -33.63 2.81 7.06
C ARG A 20 -33.23 1.78 8.11
N ARG A 21 -31.98 1.30 8.07
CA ARG A 21 -31.49 0.34 9.06
C ARG A 21 -31.33 0.97 10.45
N GLN A 22 -31.15 2.26 10.55
CA GLN A 22 -31.11 3.02 11.80
C GLN A 22 -32.53 3.20 12.40
N GLU A 23 -33.57 3.33 11.57
CA GLU A 23 -34.96 3.41 12.02
C GLU A 23 -35.51 2.04 12.48
N GLU A 24 -34.98 0.93 11.99
CA GLU A 24 -35.34 -0.42 12.43
C GLU A 24 -34.74 -0.85 13.78
N LEU A 25 -33.85 -0.05 14.37
CA LEU A 25 -33.41 -0.24 15.76
C LEU A 25 -34.54 0.16 16.70
N GLN A 26 -35.60 -0.65 16.74
CA GLN A 26 -36.65 -0.52 17.73
C GLN A 26 -36.10 -0.91 19.10
N PHE A 27 -35.72 0.08 19.87
CA PHE A 27 -35.39 -0.17 21.24
C PHE A 27 -36.65 -0.70 21.98
N PRO A 28 -36.51 -1.72 22.84
CA PRO A 28 -37.64 -2.29 23.55
C PRO A 28 -38.45 -1.19 24.25
N PRO A 29 -39.78 -1.25 24.22
CA PRO A 29 -40.60 -0.23 24.88
C PRO A 29 -40.20 -0.10 26.34
N GLY A 30 -40.00 1.14 26.78
CA GLY A 30 -39.58 1.46 28.17
C GLY A 30 -38.07 1.46 28.42
N TRP A 31 -37.19 1.23 27.41
CA TRP A 31 -35.76 1.28 27.63
C TRP A 31 -35.27 2.65 28.10
N ARG A 32 -35.86 3.74 27.62
CA ARG A 32 -35.53 5.11 28.07
C ARG A 32 -35.81 5.29 29.56
N GLN A 33 -36.96 4.78 30.06
CA GLN A 33 -37.30 4.86 31.48
C GLN A 33 -36.31 4.05 32.33
N ARG A 34 -35.90 2.87 31.88
CA ARG A 34 -34.90 2.05 32.58
C ARG A 34 -33.53 2.74 32.65
N VAL A 35 -33.07 3.30 31.53
CA VAL A 35 -31.80 4.04 31.53
C VAL A 35 -31.87 5.28 32.42
N MET A 36 -32.97 6.03 32.40
CA MET A 36 -33.13 7.21 33.25
C MET A 36 -33.25 6.84 34.75
N GLN A 37 -33.88 5.72 35.07
CA GLN A 37 -33.91 5.19 36.44
C GLN A 37 -32.54 4.73 36.92
N ASP A 38 -31.75 4.09 36.06
CA ASP A 38 -30.37 3.68 36.38
C ASP A 38 -29.46 4.90 36.60
N ILE A 39 -29.62 5.95 35.80
CA ILE A 39 -28.88 7.20 35.97
C ILE A 39 -29.30 7.86 37.31
N GLN A 40 -30.60 7.99 37.59
CA GLN A 40 -31.08 8.57 38.83
C GLN A 40 -30.71 7.73 40.06
N ALA A 41 -30.71 6.40 39.94
CA ALA A 41 -30.25 5.52 41.02
C ALA A 41 -28.75 5.67 41.30
N ARG A 42 -27.96 5.95 40.28
CA ARG A 42 -26.51 6.25 40.40
C ARG A 42 -26.28 7.65 41.02
N ASP A 43 -27.04 8.65 40.59
CA ASP A 43 -26.90 10.01 41.10
C ASP A 43 -27.45 10.13 42.54
N GLY A 44 -28.43 9.28 42.92
CA GLY A 44 -28.95 9.21 44.30
C GLY A 44 -28.07 8.41 45.27
N ALA A 45 -27.12 7.67 44.77
CA ALA A 45 -26.10 6.99 45.57
C ALA A 45 -24.88 7.91 45.82
N THR A 46 -25.15 9.22 45.92
CA THR A 46 -24.15 10.18 46.37
C THR A 46 -24.12 10.16 47.89
N ALA A 47 -23.42 9.20 48.46
CA ALA A 47 -22.84 9.37 49.80
C ALA A 47 -21.95 8.18 50.12
N ALA A 48 -20.83 8.28 49.78
CA ALA A 48 -19.55 7.80 50.21
C ALA A 48 -18.72 7.73 48.94
N GLU A 49 -18.10 8.86 48.57
CA GLU A 49 -16.87 8.72 47.81
C GLU A 49 -16.10 7.61 48.51
N PRO A 50 -15.93 6.43 47.89
CA PRO A 50 -14.91 5.57 48.38
C PRO A 50 -13.68 6.46 48.20
N GLU A 51 -13.08 6.89 49.30
CA GLU A 51 -11.73 7.38 49.33
C GLU A 51 -10.95 6.34 48.56
N VAL A 52 -10.87 6.53 47.24
CA VAL A 52 -9.98 5.75 46.39
C VAL A 52 -8.61 6.19 46.87
N LYS A 53 -8.20 5.56 47.97
CA LYS A 53 -6.80 5.47 48.31
C LYS A 53 -6.18 4.92 47.06
N ILE A 54 -5.72 5.82 46.20
CA ILE A 54 -4.77 5.49 45.15
C ILE A 54 -3.52 5.04 45.90
N ALA A 55 -3.70 3.91 46.57
CA ALA A 55 -2.65 3.15 47.17
C ALA A 55 -2.12 2.28 46.03
N ALA A 56 -1.16 2.78 45.43
CA ALA A 56 0.03 2.06 45.04
C ALA A 56 0.78 3.04 44.13
N LYS A 57 1.65 3.82 44.69
CA LYS A 57 2.88 4.11 44.00
C LYS A 57 3.37 2.78 43.47
N ALA A 58 2.93 2.37 42.24
CA ALA A 58 3.56 1.31 41.53
C ALA A 58 5.05 1.67 41.56
N PRO A 59 5.89 0.80 42.10
CA PRO A 59 7.26 1.18 42.34
C PRO A 59 7.81 1.67 41.01
N ARG A 60 8.25 2.93 40.97
CA ARG A 60 8.76 3.59 39.72
C ARG A 60 9.70 2.68 38.94
N ARG A 61 10.34 1.74 39.63
CA ARG A 61 11.20 0.69 39.06
C ARG A 61 10.46 -0.28 38.12
N ILE A 62 9.23 -0.72 38.44
CA ILE A 62 8.49 -1.65 37.57
C ILE A 62 8.08 -0.92 36.27
N LEU A 63 7.67 0.33 36.36
CA LEU A 63 7.31 1.14 35.19
C LEU A 63 8.51 1.38 34.29
N SER A 64 9.71 1.59 34.85
CA SER A 64 10.94 1.76 34.07
C SER A 64 11.37 0.47 33.35
N TRP A 65 11.21 -0.69 33.97
CA TRP A 65 11.51 -1.98 33.33
C TRP A 65 10.52 -2.30 32.21
N ALA A 66 9.24 -2.00 32.39
CA ALA A 66 8.22 -2.17 31.36
C ALA A 66 8.50 -1.25 30.15
N ALA A 67 8.86 0.00 30.39
CA ALA A 67 9.23 0.95 29.34
C ALA A 67 10.51 0.51 28.61
N ALA A 68 11.52 0.03 29.34
CA ALA A 68 12.74 -0.49 28.74
C ALA A 68 12.45 -1.75 27.88
N GLY A 69 11.65 -2.68 28.36
CA GLY A 69 11.22 -3.84 27.62
C GLY A 69 10.46 -3.49 26.31
N LEU A 70 9.55 -2.53 26.40
CA LEU A 70 8.83 -2.05 25.23
C LEU A 70 9.77 -1.39 24.22
N ALA A 71 10.72 -0.58 24.68
CA ALA A 71 11.71 0.06 23.80
C ALA A 71 12.59 -0.97 23.08
N VAL A 72 12.99 -2.04 23.75
CA VAL A 72 13.75 -3.14 23.13
C VAL A 72 12.92 -3.86 22.08
N ILE A 73 11.64 -4.17 22.37
CA ILE A 73 10.75 -4.82 21.41
C ILE A 73 10.53 -3.94 20.18
N VAL A 74 10.24 -2.65 20.39
CA VAL A 74 10.06 -1.69 19.29
C VAL A 74 11.34 -1.53 18.48
N GLY A 75 12.48 -1.39 19.16
CA GLY A 75 13.80 -1.32 18.51
C GLY A 75 14.09 -2.58 17.68
N TRP A 76 13.80 -3.76 18.21
CA TRP A 76 13.97 -5.02 17.49
C TRP A 76 13.03 -5.13 16.27
N LEU A 77 11.75 -4.73 16.42
CA LEU A 77 10.81 -4.69 15.30
C LEU A 77 11.26 -3.75 14.18
N ILE A 78 11.78 -2.57 14.55
CA ILE A 78 12.33 -1.63 13.58
C ILE A 78 13.54 -2.26 12.87
N LEU A 79 14.49 -2.84 13.61
CA LEU A 79 15.68 -3.45 13.04
C LEU A 79 15.34 -4.66 12.16
N ALA A 80 14.38 -5.48 12.56
CA ALA A 80 13.94 -6.64 11.78
C ALA A 80 13.27 -6.25 10.45
N ASN A 81 12.64 -5.07 10.39
CA ASN A 81 12.01 -4.56 9.17
C ASN A 81 12.89 -3.55 8.40
N LEU A 82 14.10 -3.27 8.89
CA LEU A 82 15.10 -2.53 8.13
C LEU A 82 15.78 -3.49 7.15
N ASP A 83 15.19 -3.58 5.98
CA ASP A 83 15.73 -4.28 4.84
C ASP A 83 17.17 -3.80 4.50
N HIS A 84 18.06 -4.73 4.18
CA HIS A 84 19.48 -4.43 3.92
C HIS A 84 19.83 -4.47 2.44
N HIS A 85 19.00 -5.12 1.62
CA HIS A 85 19.22 -5.26 0.18
C HIS A 85 18.27 -4.35 -0.61
N ASP A 86 18.78 -3.83 -1.72
CA ASP A 86 17.94 -3.11 -2.67
C ASP A 86 17.22 -4.11 -3.58
N PRO A 87 16.00 -3.84 -4.05
CA PRO A 87 15.36 -4.66 -5.04
C PRO A 87 16.21 -4.74 -6.30
N TRP A 88 16.23 -5.88 -6.95
CA TRP A 88 16.99 -6.10 -8.16
C TRP A 88 16.06 -6.21 -9.38
N ILE A 89 16.62 -5.84 -10.55
CA ILE A 89 15.91 -5.87 -11.84
C ILE A 89 16.82 -6.51 -12.87
N THR A 90 16.30 -7.47 -13.63
CA THR A 90 16.99 -8.11 -14.75
C THR A 90 16.09 -8.10 -15.97
N LEU A 91 16.66 -7.75 -17.13
CA LEU A 91 15.99 -7.72 -18.43
C LEU A 91 16.60 -8.77 -19.35
N LYS A 92 15.78 -9.62 -19.95
CA LYS A 92 16.20 -10.69 -20.88
C LYS A 92 15.30 -10.79 -22.10
N PRO A 93 15.82 -10.77 -23.32
CA PRO A 93 17.19 -10.40 -23.69
C PRO A 93 17.50 -8.94 -23.41
N GLU A 94 18.77 -8.56 -23.49
CA GLU A 94 19.15 -7.16 -23.35
C GLU A 94 18.63 -6.34 -24.55
N LEU A 95 17.87 -5.29 -24.27
CA LEU A 95 17.24 -4.46 -25.28
C LEU A 95 18.16 -3.28 -25.63
N THR A 96 18.76 -3.33 -26.79
CA THR A 96 19.61 -2.24 -27.34
C THR A 96 18.96 -1.52 -28.51
N ALA A 97 18.02 -2.19 -29.15
CA ALA A 97 17.33 -1.70 -30.33
C ALA A 97 15.87 -2.17 -30.32
N LEU A 98 14.98 -1.32 -30.80
CA LEU A 98 13.56 -1.61 -30.96
C LEU A 98 13.18 -1.34 -32.41
N GLU A 99 12.87 -2.39 -33.15
CA GLU A 99 12.28 -2.28 -34.49
C GLU A 99 10.81 -1.83 -34.35
N SER A 100 9.85 -2.54 -34.87
CA SER A 100 8.43 -2.24 -34.69
C SER A 100 7.93 -2.71 -33.33
N HIS A 101 8.35 -3.91 -32.92
CA HIS A 101 7.99 -4.50 -31.63
C HIS A 101 9.13 -5.37 -31.11
N ALA A 102 9.23 -5.47 -29.80
CA ALA A 102 10.16 -6.39 -29.14
C ALA A 102 9.47 -7.04 -27.93
N ALA A 103 9.68 -8.35 -27.79
CA ALA A 103 9.26 -9.12 -26.64
C ALA A 103 10.46 -9.40 -25.73
N PHE A 104 10.31 -9.21 -24.44
CA PHE A 104 11.35 -9.47 -23.44
C PHE A 104 10.73 -9.89 -22.11
N TRP A 105 11.57 -10.47 -21.27
CA TRP A 105 11.21 -10.85 -19.90
C TRP A 105 11.84 -9.88 -18.92
N LEU A 106 11.02 -9.34 -18.07
CA LEU A 106 11.45 -8.55 -16.93
C LEU A 106 11.34 -9.41 -15.68
N GLU A 107 12.49 -9.66 -15.06
CA GLU A 107 12.55 -10.26 -13.73
C GLU A 107 12.83 -9.16 -12.72
N ALA A 108 12.05 -9.08 -11.68
CA ALA A 108 12.28 -8.19 -10.54
C ALA A 108 12.15 -8.97 -9.25
N GLY A 109 12.92 -8.61 -8.24
CA GLY A 109 12.85 -9.29 -6.96
C GLY A 109 13.44 -8.48 -5.82
N ASP A 110 13.05 -8.88 -4.63
CA ASP A 110 13.59 -8.41 -3.36
C ASP A 110 13.64 -9.58 -2.38
N VAL A 111 14.81 -9.79 -1.79
CA VAL A 111 15.07 -10.97 -0.95
C VAL A 111 14.43 -10.84 0.43
N ASP A 112 14.44 -9.62 0.95
CA ASP A 112 14.08 -9.35 2.34
C ASP A 112 12.59 -9.00 2.48
N SER A 113 12.18 -7.82 2.02
CA SER A 113 10.83 -7.30 2.25
C SER A 113 9.81 -7.66 1.17
N GLY A 114 10.30 -8.03 -0.03
CA GLY A 114 9.47 -8.29 -1.21
C GLY A 114 9.12 -7.03 -1.99
N LEU A 115 8.50 -7.24 -3.14
CA LEU A 115 8.16 -6.19 -4.09
C LEU A 115 6.81 -5.55 -3.76
N ARG A 116 6.75 -4.23 -3.85
CA ARG A 116 5.54 -3.42 -3.75
C ARG A 116 4.98 -3.08 -5.12
N HIS A 117 5.84 -2.59 -6.00
CA HIS A 117 5.41 -2.03 -7.27
C HIS A 117 6.54 -2.11 -8.30
N VAL A 118 6.17 -2.48 -9.52
CA VAL A 118 7.10 -2.45 -10.67
C VAL A 118 6.46 -1.60 -11.76
N LYS A 119 7.19 -0.57 -12.21
CA LYS A 119 6.76 0.35 -13.26
C LYS A 119 7.77 0.35 -14.40
N VAL A 120 7.29 0.25 -15.63
CA VAL A 120 8.08 0.34 -16.86
C VAL A 120 7.63 1.54 -17.66
N THR A 121 8.55 2.40 -18.02
CA THR A 121 8.30 3.60 -18.80
C THR A 121 9.33 3.72 -19.91
N VAL A 122 8.93 4.35 -21.01
CA VAL A 122 9.85 4.77 -22.10
C VAL A 122 9.90 6.28 -22.10
N ILE A 123 11.11 6.81 -22.10
CA ILE A 123 11.34 8.26 -22.20
C ILE A 123 11.91 8.55 -23.58
N GLN A 124 11.20 9.38 -24.35
CA GLN A 124 11.67 9.88 -25.63
C GLN A 124 11.39 11.36 -25.72
N ARG A 125 12.40 12.19 -26.08
CA ARG A 125 12.28 13.65 -26.19
C ARG A 125 11.64 14.30 -24.97
N GLU A 126 12.05 13.87 -23.76
CA GLU A 126 11.53 14.34 -22.47
C GLU A 126 10.09 13.95 -22.16
N VAL A 127 9.43 13.22 -23.05
CA VAL A 127 8.08 12.67 -22.79
C VAL A 127 8.23 11.29 -22.17
N GLU A 128 7.64 11.10 -21.00
CA GLU A 128 7.57 9.80 -20.30
C GLU A 128 6.25 9.10 -20.68
N ILE A 129 6.36 7.91 -21.27
CA ILE A 129 5.24 7.08 -21.68
C ILE A 129 5.23 5.84 -20.80
N GLU A 130 4.16 5.62 -20.07
CA GLU A 130 3.98 4.46 -19.23
C GLU A 130 3.62 3.24 -20.11
N VAL A 131 4.43 2.18 -20.01
CA VAL A 131 4.18 0.92 -20.71
C VAL A 131 3.34 0.00 -19.85
N VAL A 132 3.77 -0.20 -18.60
CA VAL A 132 3.08 -1.07 -17.66
C VAL A 132 3.38 -0.65 -16.21
N SER A 133 2.40 -0.88 -15.36
CA SER A 133 2.50 -0.63 -13.92
C SER A 133 1.82 -1.77 -13.16
N HIS A 134 2.59 -2.52 -12.40
CA HIS A 134 2.10 -3.63 -11.59
C HIS A 134 2.19 -3.29 -10.11
N ASN A 135 1.05 -3.27 -9.45
CA ASN A 135 0.99 -3.22 -8.00
C ASN A 135 1.02 -4.65 -7.44
N LEU A 136 2.02 -4.95 -6.63
CA LEU A 136 2.31 -6.26 -6.05
C LEU A 136 2.07 -6.28 -4.53
N GLU A 137 1.49 -5.20 -3.98
CA GLU A 137 1.18 -5.16 -2.56
C GLU A 137 0.26 -6.31 -2.16
N PRO A 138 0.55 -7.01 -1.05
CA PRO A 138 -0.36 -8.02 -0.52
C PRO A 138 -1.75 -7.42 -0.29
N GLN A 139 -2.79 -8.13 -0.71
CA GLN A 139 -4.16 -7.69 -0.45
C GLN A 139 -4.45 -7.73 1.05
N GLY A 140 -4.71 -6.60 1.67
CA GLY A 140 -5.00 -6.53 3.10
C GLY A 140 -4.46 -5.25 3.73
N GLY A 141 -4.66 -4.11 3.10
CA GLY A 141 -4.13 -2.80 3.48
C GLY A 141 -4.06 -2.53 4.99
N GLY A 142 -2.99 -1.95 5.45
CA GLY A 142 -2.71 -1.63 6.84
C GLY A 142 -1.66 -2.56 7.47
N TRP A 143 -1.61 -2.60 8.78
CA TRP A 143 -0.63 -3.34 9.59
C TRP A 143 -0.81 -4.87 9.55
N SER A 144 -1.85 -5.38 8.90
CA SER A 144 -2.15 -6.80 8.78
C SER A 144 -1.78 -7.28 7.37
N THR A 145 -0.53 -7.67 7.19
CA THR A 145 -0.07 -8.41 6.01
C THR A 145 -0.52 -9.86 6.13
N THR A 146 -1.78 -10.15 5.82
CA THR A 146 -2.26 -11.53 5.73
C THR A 146 -1.84 -12.22 4.43
N GLY A 147 -1.22 -11.48 3.50
CA GLY A 147 -0.68 -12.01 2.26
C GLY A 147 0.84 -12.20 2.32
N GLU A 148 1.32 -13.26 1.72
CA GLU A 148 2.75 -13.47 1.54
C GLU A 148 3.31 -12.43 0.56
N ALA A 149 4.41 -11.75 0.95
CA ALA A 149 5.05 -10.77 0.09
C ALA A 149 5.68 -11.44 -1.14
N ILE A 150 5.45 -10.87 -2.30
CA ILE A 150 6.01 -11.37 -3.56
C ILE A 150 7.50 -11.02 -3.60
N LYS A 151 8.35 -12.01 -3.38
CA LYS A 151 9.81 -11.82 -3.37
C LYS A 151 10.43 -11.83 -4.75
N LYS A 152 9.76 -12.43 -5.72
CA LYS A 152 10.18 -12.48 -7.12
C LYS A 152 8.97 -12.44 -8.04
N ALA A 153 9.04 -11.65 -9.09
CA ALA A 153 8.01 -11.56 -10.11
C ALA A 153 8.64 -11.52 -11.49
N ASP A 154 8.05 -12.28 -12.41
CA ASP A 154 8.48 -12.40 -13.80
C ASP A 154 7.36 -11.86 -14.70
N PHE A 155 7.67 -10.91 -15.56
CA PHE A 155 6.70 -10.25 -16.42
C PHE A 155 7.11 -10.41 -17.88
N PRO A 156 6.31 -11.07 -18.73
CA PRO A 156 6.46 -10.95 -20.16
C PRO A 156 6.01 -9.56 -20.60
N LEU A 157 6.87 -8.85 -21.30
CA LEU A 157 6.59 -7.50 -21.79
C LEU A 157 6.75 -7.46 -23.29
N VAL A 158 5.85 -6.76 -23.96
CA VAL A 158 5.94 -6.46 -25.38
C VAL A 158 5.95 -4.95 -25.52
N LEU A 159 7.02 -4.42 -26.11
CA LEU A 159 7.08 -3.03 -26.53
C LEU A 159 6.67 -2.96 -27.99
N ASP A 160 5.61 -2.23 -28.26
CA ASP A 160 5.20 -1.86 -29.62
C ASP A 160 5.44 -0.35 -29.80
N ALA A 161 6.42 -0.02 -30.63
CA ALA A 161 6.81 1.36 -30.83
C ALA A 161 5.68 2.21 -31.45
N GLN A 162 4.88 1.62 -32.33
CA GLN A 162 3.77 2.32 -32.99
C GLN A 162 2.60 2.54 -32.01
N ALA A 163 2.24 1.51 -31.27
CA ALA A 163 1.18 1.60 -30.27
C ALA A 163 1.48 2.63 -29.17
N LEU A 164 2.76 2.76 -28.80
CA LEU A 164 3.25 3.75 -27.84
C LEU A 164 3.45 5.15 -28.46
N GLY A 165 3.28 5.32 -29.77
CA GLY A 165 3.50 6.60 -30.45
C GLY A 165 4.97 7.06 -30.46
N LEU A 166 5.91 6.13 -30.30
CA LEU A 166 7.33 6.43 -30.32
C LEU A 166 7.77 6.80 -31.73
N GLN A 167 8.80 7.59 -31.87
CA GLN A 167 9.37 8.01 -33.15
C GLN A 167 10.75 7.37 -33.37
N GLU A 168 11.22 7.37 -34.61
CA GLU A 168 12.60 6.94 -34.89
C GLU A 168 13.59 7.79 -34.11
N GLY A 169 14.64 7.13 -33.60
CA GLY A 169 15.72 7.78 -32.85
C GLY A 169 15.95 7.18 -31.48
N LYS A 170 16.65 7.93 -30.64
CA LYS A 170 17.03 7.47 -29.30
C LYS A 170 15.83 7.55 -28.35
N ALA A 171 15.72 6.53 -27.52
CA ALA A 171 14.80 6.47 -26.38
C ALA A 171 15.46 5.79 -25.19
N THR A 172 14.94 5.97 -24.01
CA THR A 172 15.42 5.33 -22.79
C THR A 172 14.30 4.53 -22.15
N LEU A 173 14.49 3.23 -22.02
CA LEU A 173 13.65 2.37 -21.20
C LEU A 173 14.03 2.55 -19.74
N VAL A 174 13.07 2.89 -18.89
CA VAL A 174 13.25 3.09 -17.46
C VAL A 174 12.36 2.11 -16.73
N ILE A 175 12.97 1.27 -15.91
CA ILE A 175 12.26 0.28 -15.08
C ILE A 175 12.52 0.66 -13.62
N LYS A 176 11.44 0.82 -12.86
CA LYS A 176 11.50 1.14 -11.43
C LYS A 176 10.88 0.00 -10.64
N ALA A 177 11.61 -0.57 -9.69
CA ALA A 177 11.10 -1.53 -8.73
C ALA A 177 11.15 -0.93 -7.33
N HIS A 178 10.03 -1.02 -6.62
CA HIS A 178 9.87 -0.58 -5.25
C HIS A 178 9.70 -1.80 -4.36
N ASP A 179 10.35 -1.81 -3.21
CA ASP A 179 10.18 -2.81 -2.18
C ASP A 179 9.10 -2.45 -1.15
N LEU A 180 8.81 -3.39 -0.24
CA LEU A 180 7.88 -3.22 0.87
C LEU A 180 8.58 -2.76 2.16
N SER A 181 9.85 -2.42 2.13
CA SER A 181 10.60 -2.03 3.33
C SER A 181 10.05 -0.76 4.00
N TRP A 182 10.29 -0.63 5.30
CA TRP A 182 9.87 0.55 6.07
C TRP A 182 10.81 1.74 5.90
N ARG A 183 11.78 1.66 5.00
CA ARG A 183 12.70 2.76 4.72
C ARG A 183 12.01 3.93 4.02
N ASN A 184 12.65 5.07 4.04
CA ASN A 184 12.14 6.32 3.44
C ASN A 184 10.72 6.69 3.89
N GLY A 185 10.39 6.49 5.18
CA GLY A 185 9.08 6.79 5.71
C GLY A 185 7.98 5.89 5.15
N PHE A 186 8.24 4.58 5.11
CA PHE A 186 7.36 3.53 4.59
C PHE A 186 7.16 3.55 3.06
N LYS A 187 7.95 4.32 2.33
CA LYS A 187 7.91 4.35 0.86
C LYS A 187 8.70 3.22 0.22
N GLY A 188 9.56 2.57 1.00
CA GLY A 188 10.46 1.54 0.52
C GLY A 188 11.69 2.09 -0.18
N ARG A 189 12.52 1.18 -0.68
CA ARG A 189 13.64 1.48 -1.56
C ARG A 189 13.19 1.42 -3.00
N ILE A 190 13.95 2.05 -3.86
CA ILE A 190 13.67 2.11 -5.29
C ILE A 190 14.95 1.77 -6.04
N THR A 191 14.89 0.72 -6.83
CA THR A 191 15.91 0.42 -7.83
C THR A 191 15.43 0.89 -9.19
N ILE A 192 16.31 1.57 -9.91
CA ILE A 192 16.02 2.11 -11.24
C ILE A 192 17.02 1.53 -12.23
N LEU A 193 16.53 0.76 -13.18
CA LEU A 193 17.29 0.32 -14.34
C LEU A 193 16.98 1.23 -15.53
N LYS A 194 18.01 1.83 -16.12
CA LYS A 194 17.89 2.63 -17.34
C LYS A 194 18.65 1.95 -18.46
N LYS A 195 17.99 1.77 -19.60
CA LYS A 195 18.58 1.20 -20.81
C LYS A 195 18.32 2.14 -21.98
N GLU A 196 19.39 2.59 -22.59
CA GLU A 196 19.28 3.33 -23.87
C GLU A 196 18.99 2.36 -24.98
N MET A 197 18.08 2.74 -25.87
CA MET A 197 17.72 1.97 -27.07
C MET A 197 17.54 2.90 -28.26
N VAL A 198 17.69 2.33 -29.47
CA VAL A 198 17.41 3.05 -30.70
C VAL A 198 16.17 2.45 -31.35
N ILE A 199 15.22 3.32 -31.68
CA ILE A 199 13.99 2.95 -32.38
C ILE A 199 14.15 3.19 -33.85
N TYR A 200 13.83 2.21 -34.69
CA TYR A 200 13.77 2.34 -36.13
C TYR A 200 12.62 1.52 -36.71
N TYR A 201 12.01 2.07 -37.71
CA TYR A 201 10.95 1.38 -38.45
C TYR A 201 11.54 0.81 -39.73
N GLN A 202 11.37 -0.50 -39.92
CA GLN A 202 11.68 -1.08 -41.23
C GLN A 202 10.76 -0.43 -42.27
N LYS A 203 11.34 0.27 -43.21
CA LYS A 203 10.58 0.67 -44.38
C LYS A 203 10.19 -0.61 -45.12
N SER A 204 8.89 -0.88 -45.17
CA SER A 204 8.39 -1.96 -46.03
C SER A 204 8.90 -1.73 -47.45
N PRO A 205 9.44 -2.77 -48.13
CA PRO A 205 9.93 -2.63 -49.47
C PRO A 205 8.82 -2.24 -50.44
#